data_c6367a2d3c99c8b848c8d0b3b8765d17
#
_entry.id   c6367a2d3c99c8b848c8d0b3b8765d17
#
_cell.length_a   1.000
_cell.length_b   1.000
_cell.length_c   1.000
_cell.angle_alpha   90.00
_cell.angle_beta   90.00
_cell.angle_gamma   90.00
#
_symmetry.space_group_name_H-M   'P 1'
#
loop_
_entity.id
_entity.type
_entity.pdbx_description
1 polymer ?
#
loop_
_entity_poly.entity_id
_entity_poly.type
_entity_poly.pdbx_seq_one_letter_code
_entity_poly.pdbx_strand_id
1 'polypeptide(L)'
;MARTPRKANGASSIHDVALRAEVSAQTVSRVVRGHKNVSDETRQRVLSAIAELNYTPNRAARALRTGTYDVIGLLTQEIRRTGEAHTSNGVIDRAAELGFSVSLVQVEYPHTDQAHRAMSLLSQEDVDGLIIVQCGDASAEQLAIPPHLPVASSDSNLVDIYPSASADQVGGVKAAMKHLLDLGHRTVFHISGPKRSRSAQVRQETWEQCLRAAGRKVPPVIPGDWSAQAGYAAGKRLAQNPDVTAVFCADDEIALGLVRALHENGVRVPQDVSVIGFDGIEMSEFSFPPLTTVRQDFYAAGVEMVNLIVRQLAGETTDLHRTIPTELIVRSTTAAPPHL
;
A
#
# COMPACT_ATOMS: atom_id res chain seq x y z
N MET A 1 21.84 -52.17 -20.21
CA MET A 1 21.45 -50.99 -21.01
C MET A 1 21.20 -49.82 -20.08
N ALA A 2 22.16 -48.90 -19.97
CA ALA A 2 22.04 -47.74 -19.12
C ALA A 2 21.12 -46.70 -19.78
N ARG A 3 20.05 -46.29 -19.06
CA ARG A 3 19.16 -45.21 -19.50
C ARG A 3 19.90 -43.88 -19.47
N THR A 4 20.16 -43.31 -20.65
CA THR A 4 20.63 -41.93 -20.81
C THR A 4 19.60 -41.00 -20.17
N PRO A 5 19.98 -40.05 -19.27
CA PRO A 5 19.01 -39.10 -18.72
C PRO A 5 18.50 -38.20 -19.82
N ARG A 6 17.17 -38.14 -19.97
CA ARG A 6 16.47 -37.24 -20.88
C ARG A 6 16.83 -35.80 -20.47
N LYS A 7 17.49 -35.04 -21.36
CA LYS A 7 17.68 -33.59 -21.25
C LYS A 7 16.27 -32.96 -21.10
N ALA A 8 15.98 -32.46 -19.92
CA ALA A 8 14.83 -31.57 -19.73
C ALA A 8 15.10 -30.28 -20.47
N ASN A 9 14.18 -29.85 -21.31
CA ASN A 9 14.12 -28.60 -22.06
C ASN A 9 15.45 -27.87 -22.24
N GLY A 10 15.85 -27.62 -23.48
CA GLY A 10 17.10 -27.00 -23.97
C GLY A 10 17.52 -25.64 -23.36
N ALA A 11 17.34 -25.41 -22.10
CA ALA A 11 17.80 -24.22 -21.37
C ALA A 11 19.28 -24.41 -21.00
N SER A 12 20.12 -23.45 -21.40
CA SER A 12 21.54 -23.42 -21.07
C SER A 12 21.76 -23.35 -19.55
N SER A 13 22.76 -24.03 -19.03
CA SER A 13 23.14 -24.06 -17.64
C SER A 13 24.27 -23.06 -17.34
N ILE A 14 24.49 -22.75 -16.05
CA ILE A 14 25.65 -21.94 -15.62
C ILE A 14 26.99 -22.58 -16.06
N HIS A 15 27.04 -23.91 -16.21
CA HIS A 15 28.20 -24.62 -16.67
C HIS A 15 28.45 -24.42 -18.16
N ASP A 16 27.40 -24.33 -18.98
CA ASP A 16 27.52 -24.04 -20.41
C ASP A 16 28.06 -22.62 -20.63
N VAL A 17 27.58 -21.63 -19.83
CA VAL A 17 28.12 -20.27 -19.84
C VAL A 17 29.58 -20.25 -19.40
N ALA A 18 29.92 -20.98 -18.33
CA ALA A 18 31.29 -21.07 -17.83
C ALA A 18 32.26 -21.64 -18.91
N LEU A 19 31.84 -22.71 -19.58
CA LEU A 19 32.59 -23.32 -20.68
C LEU A 19 32.74 -22.33 -21.84
N ARG A 20 31.67 -21.67 -22.25
CA ARG A 20 31.67 -20.73 -23.39
C ARG A 20 32.50 -19.46 -23.10
N ALA A 21 32.52 -18.98 -21.86
CA ALA A 21 33.31 -17.82 -21.44
C ALA A 21 34.71 -18.16 -20.97
N GLU A 22 35.11 -19.46 -20.98
CA GLU A 22 36.40 -19.97 -20.50
C GLU A 22 36.73 -19.54 -19.05
N VAL A 23 35.73 -19.65 -18.15
CA VAL A 23 35.88 -19.34 -16.75
C VAL A 23 35.21 -20.39 -15.85
N SER A 24 35.42 -20.31 -14.56
CA SER A 24 34.69 -21.18 -13.61
C SER A 24 33.21 -20.77 -13.48
N ALA A 25 32.31 -21.70 -13.13
CA ALA A 25 30.92 -21.40 -12.81
C ALA A 25 30.82 -20.40 -11.65
N GLN A 26 31.79 -20.39 -10.73
CA GLN A 26 31.88 -19.41 -9.67
C GLN A 26 32.14 -17.98 -10.20
N THR A 27 32.98 -17.85 -11.23
CA THR A 27 33.25 -16.57 -11.90
C THR A 27 31.99 -16.06 -12.61
N VAL A 28 31.25 -16.94 -13.32
CA VAL A 28 29.96 -16.60 -13.92
C VAL A 28 28.98 -16.08 -12.83
N SER A 29 28.88 -16.81 -11.72
CA SER A 29 28.04 -16.40 -10.59
C SER A 29 28.41 -15.02 -10.01
N ARG A 30 29.74 -14.71 -9.94
CA ARG A 30 30.20 -13.38 -9.47
C ARG A 30 29.85 -12.27 -10.45
N VAL A 31 29.96 -12.50 -11.73
CA VAL A 31 29.60 -11.53 -12.77
C VAL A 31 28.10 -11.24 -12.74
N VAL A 32 27.27 -12.28 -12.69
CA VAL A 32 25.81 -12.16 -12.62
C VAL A 32 25.36 -11.38 -11.38
N ARG A 33 26.09 -11.49 -10.26
CA ARG A 33 25.81 -10.76 -9.01
C ARG A 33 26.42 -9.34 -8.95
N GLY A 34 27.08 -8.88 -10.01
CA GLY A 34 27.67 -7.56 -10.02
C GLY A 34 28.91 -7.37 -9.13
N HIS A 35 29.54 -8.47 -8.65
CA HIS A 35 30.76 -8.36 -7.81
C HIS A 35 31.86 -7.57 -8.53
N LYS A 36 32.45 -6.59 -7.80
CA LYS A 36 33.49 -5.70 -8.32
C LYS A 36 34.84 -6.41 -8.55
N ASN A 37 35.06 -7.59 -7.95
CA ASN A 37 36.33 -8.33 -8.00
C ASN A 37 36.46 -9.24 -9.25
N VAL A 38 35.94 -8.81 -10.39
CA VAL A 38 36.10 -9.50 -11.70
C VAL A 38 36.55 -8.43 -12.68
N SER A 39 37.63 -8.74 -13.45
CA SER A 39 38.15 -7.81 -14.48
C SER A 39 37.06 -7.50 -15.53
N ASP A 40 37.12 -6.32 -16.10
CA ASP A 40 36.15 -5.88 -17.12
C ASP A 40 36.15 -6.79 -18.34
N GLU A 41 37.34 -7.26 -18.76
CA GLU A 41 37.48 -8.22 -19.86
C GLU A 41 36.75 -9.54 -19.57
N THR A 42 36.94 -10.11 -18.37
CA THR A 42 36.25 -11.32 -17.94
C THR A 42 34.76 -11.12 -17.85
N ARG A 43 34.34 -9.96 -17.34
CA ARG A 43 32.91 -9.55 -17.24
C ARG A 43 32.28 -9.52 -18.62
N GLN A 44 32.91 -8.90 -19.60
CA GLN A 44 32.40 -8.81 -20.97
C GLN A 44 32.29 -10.19 -21.63
N ARG A 45 33.29 -11.06 -21.48
CA ARG A 45 33.23 -12.45 -22.01
C ARG A 45 32.05 -13.23 -21.43
N VAL A 46 31.82 -13.12 -20.12
CA VAL A 46 30.70 -13.80 -19.45
C VAL A 46 29.36 -13.23 -19.91
N LEU A 47 29.20 -11.91 -20.01
CA LEU A 47 27.95 -11.26 -20.47
C LEU A 47 27.66 -11.65 -21.94
N SER A 48 28.68 -11.71 -22.81
CA SER A 48 28.51 -12.17 -24.18
C SER A 48 28.06 -13.64 -24.25
N ALA A 49 28.67 -14.51 -23.44
CA ALA A 49 28.29 -15.93 -23.38
C ALA A 49 26.85 -16.12 -22.86
N ILE A 50 26.42 -15.31 -21.87
CA ILE A 50 25.04 -15.28 -21.35
C ILE A 50 24.07 -14.92 -22.48
N ALA A 51 24.37 -13.86 -23.25
CA ALA A 51 23.52 -13.42 -24.35
C ALA A 51 23.46 -14.46 -25.49
N GLU A 52 24.60 -15.00 -25.91
CA GLU A 52 24.68 -16.04 -26.96
C GLU A 52 23.88 -17.30 -26.61
N LEU A 53 23.95 -17.73 -25.34
CA LEU A 53 23.31 -18.95 -24.88
C LEU A 53 21.87 -18.72 -24.38
N ASN A 54 21.36 -17.50 -24.44
CA ASN A 54 20.10 -17.10 -23.83
C ASN A 54 19.96 -17.64 -22.38
N TYR A 55 21.09 -17.60 -21.64
CA TYR A 55 21.11 -18.13 -20.28
C TYR A 55 20.39 -17.21 -19.32
N THR A 56 19.39 -17.75 -18.62
CA THR A 56 18.74 -17.08 -17.49
C THR A 56 19.14 -17.82 -16.20
N PRO A 57 19.68 -17.11 -15.18
CA PRO A 57 20.02 -17.73 -13.91
C PRO A 57 18.84 -18.47 -13.31
N ASN A 58 19.01 -19.75 -12.99
CA ASN A 58 17.97 -20.54 -12.35
C ASN A 58 17.87 -20.16 -10.86
N ARG A 59 16.82 -19.44 -10.49
CA ARG A 59 16.56 -18.98 -9.13
C ARG A 59 16.37 -20.14 -8.16
N ALA A 60 15.65 -21.20 -8.54
CA ALA A 60 15.46 -22.38 -7.71
C ALA A 60 16.78 -23.11 -7.39
N ALA A 61 17.67 -23.27 -8.38
CA ALA A 61 19.00 -23.85 -8.14
C ALA A 61 19.88 -22.95 -7.26
N ARG A 62 19.65 -21.64 -7.30
CA ARG A 62 20.34 -20.69 -6.42
C ARG A 62 19.79 -20.80 -4.99
N ALA A 63 18.49 -20.82 -4.81
CA ALA A 63 17.84 -20.94 -3.50
C ALA A 63 18.24 -22.23 -2.76
N LEU A 64 18.30 -23.35 -3.46
CA LEU A 64 18.80 -24.62 -2.90
C LEU A 64 20.22 -24.51 -2.31
N ARG A 65 21.04 -23.59 -2.83
CA ARG A 65 22.43 -23.40 -2.37
C ARG A 65 22.58 -22.32 -1.32
N THR A 66 21.80 -21.23 -1.41
CA THR A 66 21.91 -20.04 -0.55
C THR A 66 20.88 -20.03 0.59
N GLY A 67 19.80 -20.79 0.44
CA GLY A 67 18.65 -20.76 1.34
C GLY A 67 17.77 -19.50 1.18
N THR A 68 18.03 -18.69 0.12
CA THR A 68 17.28 -17.45 -0.16
C THR A 68 16.83 -17.41 -1.60
N TYR A 69 15.63 -16.91 -1.83
CA TYR A 69 14.99 -16.77 -3.15
C TYR A 69 15.23 -15.39 -3.78
N ASP A 70 15.56 -14.39 -2.95
CA ASP A 70 15.61 -12.97 -3.27
C ASP A 70 14.27 -12.48 -3.84
N VAL A 71 13.16 -12.93 -3.22
CA VAL A 71 11.79 -12.59 -3.60
C VAL A 71 11.00 -12.15 -2.36
N ILE A 72 10.30 -11.03 -2.46
CA ILE A 72 9.32 -10.57 -1.48
C ILE A 72 7.93 -10.79 -2.07
N GLY A 73 7.07 -11.50 -1.36
CA GLY A 73 5.65 -11.59 -1.68
C GLY A 73 4.93 -10.29 -1.31
N LEU A 74 4.10 -9.79 -2.19
CA LEU A 74 3.25 -8.62 -1.95
C LEU A 74 1.79 -9.00 -2.12
N LEU A 75 1.05 -8.98 -1.02
CA LEU A 75 -0.39 -9.23 -1.01
C LEU A 75 -1.13 -7.90 -0.91
N THR A 76 -1.99 -7.61 -1.88
CA THR A 76 -2.81 -6.39 -1.92
C THR A 76 -4.27 -6.72 -2.20
N GLN A 77 -5.20 -5.85 -1.80
CA GLN A 77 -6.63 -6.06 -2.04
C GLN A 77 -7.06 -5.48 -3.38
N GLU A 78 -6.70 -4.22 -3.68
CA GLU A 78 -7.09 -3.56 -4.92
C GLU A 78 -6.02 -2.58 -5.42
N ILE A 79 -5.11 -3.08 -6.25
CA ILE A 79 -3.97 -2.30 -6.77
C ILE A 79 -4.39 -1.03 -7.54
N ARG A 80 -5.64 -0.92 -8.00
CA ARG A 80 -6.13 0.27 -8.70
C ARG A 80 -6.39 1.46 -7.79
N ARG A 81 -6.51 1.25 -6.48
CA ARG A 81 -6.67 2.34 -5.52
C ARG A 81 -5.37 3.10 -5.36
N THR A 82 -5.48 4.42 -5.32
CA THR A 82 -4.32 5.32 -5.26
C THR A 82 -3.37 4.97 -4.11
N GLY A 83 -3.88 4.76 -2.90
CA GLY A 83 -3.06 4.41 -1.74
C GLY A 83 -2.33 3.08 -1.91
N GLU A 84 -3.02 2.02 -2.37
CA GLU A 84 -2.43 0.70 -2.58
C GLU A 84 -1.39 0.72 -3.73
N ALA A 85 -1.65 1.47 -4.81
CA ALA A 85 -0.73 1.63 -5.91
C ALA A 85 0.57 2.32 -5.46
N HIS A 86 0.48 3.44 -4.75
CA HIS A 86 1.66 4.17 -4.26
C HIS A 86 2.44 3.38 -3.22
N THR A 87 1.77 2.68 -2.30
CA THR A 87 2.43 1.78 -1.35
C THR A 87 3.16 0.65 -2.07
N SER A 88 2.51 0.04 -3.07
CA SER A 88 3.13 -1.02 -3.87
C SER A 88 4.36 -0.53 -4.64
N ASN A 89 4.34 0.70 -5.17
CA ASN A 89 5.50 1.30 -5.83
C ASN A 89 6.67 1.47 -4.84
N GLY A 90 6.42 1.95 -3.62
CA GLY A 90 7.44 2.04 -2.58
C GLY A 90 8.06 0.67 -2.24
N VAL A 91 7.22 -0.38 -2.17
CA VAL A 91 7.69 -1.77 -1.98
C VAL A 91 8.57 -2.22 -3.15
N ILE A 92 8.11 -2.02 -4.39
CA ILE A 92 8.82 -2.47 -5.60
C ILE A 92 10.19 -1.80 -5.72
N ASP A 93 10.22 -0.48 -5.60
CA ASP A 93 11.45 0.30 -5.75
C ASP A 93 12.46 -0.06 -4.66
N ARG A 94 12.01 -0.12 -3.41
CA ARG A 94 12.90 -0.46 -2.29
C ARG A 94 13.40 -1.89 -2.35
N ALA A 95 12.55 -2.84 -2.72
CA ALA A 95 12.95 -4.24 -2.94
C ALA A 95 14.02 -4.34 -4.03
N ALA A 96 13.83 -3.66 -5.17
CA ALA A 96 14.78 -3.63 -6.27
C ALA A 96 16.14 -3.04 -5.87
N GLU A 97 16.17 -1.94 -5.10
CA GLU A 97 17.41 -1.36 -4.54
C GLU A 97 18.21 -2.36 -3.70
N LEU A 98 17.51 -3.23 -2.98
CA LEU A 98 18.11 -4.24 -2.10
C LEU A 98 18.37 -5.59 -2.81
N GLY A 99 18.05 -5.68 -4.10
CA GLY A 99 18.29 -6.86 -4.92
C GLY A 99 17.20 -7.93 -4.85
N PHE A 100 16.04 -7.61 -4.27
CA PHE A 100 14.85 -8.45 -4.27
C PHE A 100 13.99 -8.20 -5.49
N SER A 101 13.28 -9.24 -5.92
CA SER A 101 12.13 -9.13 -6.82
C SER A 101 10.84 -9.13 -6.01
N VAL A 102 9.76 -8.61 -6.57
CA VAL A 102 8.44 -8.62 -5.93
C VAL A 102 7.51 -9.53 -6.70
N SER A 103 6.87 -10.48 -6.00
CA SER A 103 5.77 -11.27 -6.52
C SER A 103 4.47 -10.73 -5.95
N LEU A 104 3.64 -10.11 -6.81
CA LEU A 104 2.39 -9.48 -6.41
C LEU A 104 1.21 -10.40 -6.65
N VAL A 105 0.41 -10.61 -5.60
CA VAL A 105 -0.87 -11.33 -5.66
C VAL A 105 -1.99 -10.42 -5.16
N GLN A 106 -3.01 -10.25 -5.97
CA GLN A 106 -4.20 -9.50 -5.59
C GLN A 106 -5.30 -10.43 -5.08
N VAL A 107 -5.95 -10.05 -3.97
CA VAL A 107 -7.06 -10.76 -3.37
C VAL A 107 -8.26 -9.82 -3.32
N GLU A 108 -9.25 -10.03 -4.18
CA GLU A 108 -10.40 -9.12 -4.33
C GLU A 108 -11.28 -9.00 -3.08
N TYR A 109 -11.46 -10.08 -2.36
CA TYR A 109 -12.06 -10.11 -1.02
C TYR A 109 -11.55 -11.36 -0.30
N PRO A 110 -11.14 -11.30 0.96
CA PRO A 110 -10.68 -12.44 1.69
C PRO A 110 -11.87 -13.33 2.10
N HIS A 111 -12.51 -13.97 1.12
CA HIS A 111 -13.17 -15.23 1.40
C HIS A 111 -12.07 -16.25 1.68
N THR A 112 -12.24 -17.07 2.70
CA THR A 112 -11.25 -18.05 3.18
C THR A 112 -10.53 -18.79 2.05
N ASP A 113 -11.26 -19.15 0.99
CA ASP A 113 -10.71 -19.87 -0.17
C ASP A 113 -9.77 -19.01 -1.05
N GLN A 114 -10.02 -17.71 -1.17
CA GLN A 114 -9.18 -16.82 -1.98
C GLN A 114 -7.90 -16.44 -1.23
N ALA A 115 -7.99 -16.22 0.07
CA ALA A 115 -6.83 -15.98 0.93
C ALA A 115 -5.88 -17.19 0.92
N HIS A 116 -6.42 -18.41 1.08
CA HIS A 116 -5.65 -19.64 0.96
C HIS A 116 -5.03 -19.84 -0.42
N ARG A 117 -5.74 -19.52 -1.51
CA ARG A 117 -5.18 -19.58 -2.87
C ARG A 117 -4.05 -18.59 -3.07
N ALA A 118 -4.20 -17.36 -2.60
CA ALA A 118 -3.16 -16.33 -2.70
C ALA A 118 -1.90 -16.76 -1.95
N MET A 119 -2.04 -17.25 -0.72
CA MET A 119 -0.92 -17.78 0.06
C MET A 119 -0.32 -19.04 -0.58
N SER A 120 -1.13 -19.91 -1.17
CA SER A 120 -0.64 -21.08 -1.92
C SER A 120 0.17 -20.66 -3.15
N LEU A 121 -0.23 -19.61 -3.87
CA LEU A 121 0.53 -19.06 -4.98
C LEU A 121 1.86 -18.49 -4.51
N LEU A 122 1.86 -17.66 -3.45
CA LEU A 122 3.07 -17.09 -2.88
C LEU A 122 4.01 -18.14 -2.27
N SER A 123 3.46 -19.20 -1.64
CA SER A 123 4.27 -20.29 -1.11
C SER A 123 4.86 -21.20 -2.20
N GLN A 124 4.23 -21.27 -3.39
CA GLN A 124 4.79 -21.97 -4.55
C GLN A 124 5.95 -21.20 -5.21
N GLU A 125 5.99 -19.88 -5.01
CA GLU A 125 7.05 -19.01 -5.56
C GLU A 125 8.27 -18.90 -4.64
N ASP A 126 8.24 -19.57 -3.47
CA ASP A 126 9.35 -19.55 -2.53
C ASP A 126 9.81 -18.12 -2.21
N VAL A 127 9.10 -17.41 -1.33
CA VAL A 127 9.41 -16.03 -0.94
C VAL A 127 10.21 -15.99 0.36
N ASP A 128 11.10 -15.00 0.51
CA ASP A 128 11.89 -14.77 1.72
C ASP A 128 11.13 -13.93 2.76
N GLY A 129 10.08 -13.23 2.35
CA GLY A 129 9.23 -12.43 3.22
C GLY A 129 7.93 -12.06 2.56
N LEU A 130 6.95 -11.64 3.35
CA LEU A 130 5.60 -11.28 2.90
C LEU A 130 5.23 -9.87 3.37
N ILE A 131 4.83 -9.03 2.44
CA ILE A 131 4.24 -7.73 2.71
C ILE A 131 2.74 -7.79 2.42
N ILE A 132 1.92 -7.30 3.37
CA ILE A 132 0.47 -7.30 3.28
C ILE A 132 -0.01 -5.85 3.31
N VAL A 133 -0.48 -5.35 2.16
CA VAL A 133 -1.07 -4.02 2.01
C VAL A 133 -2.58 -4.18 1.94
N GLN A 134 -3.26 -3.81 2.98
CA GLN A 134 -4.71 -3.93 3.13
C GLN A 134 -5.28 -5.31 2.72
N CYS A 135 -5.67 -6.09 3.68
CA CYS A 135 -6.36 -7.37 3.46
C CYS A 135 -7.76 -7.40 4.08
N GLY A 136 -8.37 -6.22 4.28
CA GLY A 136 -9.67 -6.10 4.93
C GLY A 136 -9.65 -6.62 6.37
N ASP A 137 -10.59 -7.50 6.69
CA ASP A 137 -10.75 -8.14 8.01
C ASP A 137 -10.15 -9.55 8.11
N ALA A 138 -9.29 -9.95 7.14
CA ALA A 138 -8.64 -11.26 7.17
C ALA A 138 -7.77 -11.44 8.42
N SER A 139 -7.89 -12.59 9.09
CA SER A 139 -7.02 -12.95 10.21
C SER A 139 -5.76 -13.68 9.74
N ALA A 140 -4.75 -13.74 10.62
CA ALA A 140 -3.52 -14.49 10.35
C ALA A 140 -3.77 -15.98 10.08
N GLU A 141 -4.75 -16.58 10.79
CA GLU A 141 -5.14 -17.97 10.59
C GLU A 141 -5.78 -18.17 9.21
N GLN A 142 -6.62 -17.23 8.76
CA GLN A 142 -7.25 -17.30 7.44
C GLN A 142 -6.22 -17.18 6.31
N LEU A 143 -5.13 -16.44 6.53
CA LEU A 143 -4.04 -16.34 5.58
C LEU A 143 -3.09 -17.54 5.64
N ALA A 144 -3.14 -18.36 6.70
CA ALA A 144 -2.26 -19.51 6.89
C ALA A 144 -0.76 -19.17 6.72
N ILE A 145 -0.33 -18.03 7.27
CA ILE A 145 1.04 -17.53 7.12
C ILE A 145 2.00 -18.46 7.87
N PRO A 146 3.08 -18.95 7.23
CA PRO A 146 4.06 -19.79 7.90
C PRO A 146 4.71 -19.07 9.09
N PRO A 147 4.85 -19.69 10.27
CA PRO A 147 5.33 -19.01 11.49
C PRO A 147 6.75 -18.44 11.40
N HIS A 148 7.56 -18.95 10.50
CA HIS A 148 8.97 -18.54 10.32
C HIS A 148 9.15 -17.51 9.20
N LEU A 149 8.09 -17.18 8.46
CA LEU A 149 8.16 -16.23 7.36
C LEU A 149 8.18 -14.81 7.92
N PRO A 150 9.17 -13.97 7.60
CA PRO A 150 9.14 -12.55 7.86
C PRO A 150 7.91 -11.89 7.26
N VAL A 151 7.17 -11.12 8.07
CA VAL A 151 5.95 -10.43 7.62
C VAL A 151 6.01 -8.96 8.01
N ALA A 152 5.54 -8.10 7.11
CA ALA A 152 5.22 -6.72 7.41
C ALA A 152 3.81 -6.39 6.89
N SER A 153 3.06 -5.58 7.63
CA SER A 153 1.68 -5.23 7.27
C SER A 153 1.44 -3.73 7.31
N SER A 154 0.40 -3.28 6.61
CA SER A 154 -0.10 -1.91 6.72
C SER A 154 -1.62 -1.91 6.81
N ASP A 155 -2.18 -0.93 7.53
CA ASP A 155 -3.62 -0.59 7.59
C ASP A 155 -4.61 -1.78 7.61
N SER A 156 -4.23 -2.86 8.28
CA SER A 156 -5.02 -4.08 8.41
C SER A 156 -5.17 -4.50 9.88
N ASN A 157 -6.04 -5.45 10.18
CA ASN A 157 -6.16 -6.05 11.53
C ASN A 157 -4.91 -6.87 11.94
N LEU A 158 -3.94 -6.99 11.05
CA LEU A 158 -2.68 -7.70 11.29
C LEU A 158 -1.59 -6.83 11.93
N VAL A 159 -1.83 -5.51 12.02
CA VAL A 159 -0.85 -4.55 12.60
C VAL A 159 -0.52 -4.84 14.07
N ASP A 160 -1.44 -5.46 14.81
CA ASP A 160 -1.21 -5.86 16.21
C ASP A 160 -0.50 -7.21 16.35
N ILE A 161 -0.28 -7.92 15.23
CA ILE A 161 0.30 -9.27 15.21
C ILE A 161 1.69 -9.26 14.57
N TYR A 162 1.85 -8.49 13.49
CA TYR A 162 3.09 -8.41 12.72
C TYR A 162 3.67 -7.00 12.73
N PRO A 163 4.99 -6.85 12.53
CA PRO A 163 5.59 -5.55 12.26
C PRO A 163 4.83 -4.80 11.18
N SER A 164 4.62 -3.50 11.39
CA SER A 164 3.77 -2.71 10.50
C SER A 164 4.32 -1.32 10.22
N ALA A 165 3.98 -0.77 9.05
CA ALA A 165 4.19 0.62 8.71
C ALA A 165 2.87 1.20 8.22
N SER A 166 2.32 2.17 8.97
CA SER A 166 1.01 2.77 8.71
C SER A 166 1.07 4.28 8.90
N ALA A 167 0.24 5.00 8.15
CA ALA A 167 0.10 6.43 8.34
C ALA A 167 -0.53 6.78 9.71
N ASP A 168 -0.19 7.95 10.25
CA ASP A 168 -0.82 8.49 11.46
C ASP A 168 -2.28 8.90 11.17
N GLN A 169 -3.16 7.89 11.11
CA GLN A 169 -4.59 8.08 10.87
C GLN A 169 -5.22 9.00 11.93
N VAL A 170 -4.85 8.77 13.19
CA VAL A 170 -5.41 9.53 14.33
C VAL A 170 -4.96 10.98 14.31
N GLY A 171 -3.67 11.24 14.12
CA GLY A 171 -3.14 12.60 14.03
C GLY A 171 -3.72 13.37 12.86
N GLY A 172 -3.82 12.73 11.69
CA GLY A 172 -4.41 13.34 10.50
C GLY A 172 -5.88 13.73 10.69
N VAL A 173 -6.72 12.84 11.23
CA VAL A 173 -8.13 13.17 11.51
C VAL A 173 -8.24 14.28 12.56
N LYS A 174 -7.43 14.24 13.64
CA LYS A 174 -7.44 15.31 14.66
C LYS A 174 -7.08 16.66 14.04
N ALA A 175 -6.11 16.71 13.13
CA ALA A 175 -5.74 17.94 12.43
C ALA A 175 -6.89 18.47 11.55
N ALA A 176 -7.54 17.60 10.77
CA ALA A 176 -8.70 17.94 9.95
C ALA A 176 -9.87 18.45 10.78
N MET A 177 -10.20 17.73 11.86
CA MET A 177 -11.30 18.10 12.75
C MET A 177 -11.03 19.40 13.50
N LYS A 178 -9.81 19.58 14.01
CA LYS A 178 -9.40 20.84 14.65
C LYS A 178 -9.56 22.02 13.69
N HIS A 179 -9.12 21.89 12.45
CA HIS A 179 -9.24 22.94 11.43
C HIS A 179 -10.70 23.35 11.22
N LEU A 180 -11.62 22.39 11.01
CA LEU A 180 -13.05 22.71 10.81
C LEU A 180 -13.71 23.32 12.06
N LEU A 181 -13.39 22.84 13.24
CA LEU A 181 -13.93 23.36 14.49
C LEU A 181 -13.39 24.78 14.80
N ASP A 182 -12.12 25.04 14.51
CA ASP A 182 -11.50 26.38 14.65
C ASP A 182 -12.10 27.40 13.66
N LEU A 183 -12.55 26.96 12.47
CA LEU A 183 -13.31 27.78 11.54
C LEU A 183 -14.71 28.15 12.05
N GLY A 184 -15.20 27.53 13.12
CA GLY A 184 -16.46 27.85 13.79
C GLY A 184 -17.62 26.91 13.43
N HIS A 185 -17.38 25.81 12.72
CA HIS A 185 -18.45 24.85 12.44
C HIS A 185 -19.01 24.23 13.73
N ARG A 186 -20.33 24.19 13.86
CA ARG A 186 -21.01 23.64 15.04
C ARG A 186 -20.89 22.14 15.15
N THR A 187 -20.85 21.46 14.00
CA THR A 187 -20.61 20.02 13.86
C THR A 187 -20.02 19.74 12.49
N VAL A 188 -19.52 18.51 12.29
CA VAL A 188 -18.95 18.05 11.03
C VAL A 188 -19.61 16.73 10.69
N PHE A 189 -20.21 16.62 9.52
CA PHE A 189 -20.73 15.37 8.99
C PHE A 189 -19.57 14.49 8.50
N HIS A 190 -19.78 13.18 8.46
CA HIS A 190 -18.75 12.24 8.01
C HIS A 190 -19.30 11.27 6.98
N ILE A 191 -18.62 11.17 5.84
CA ILE A 191 -18.81 10.09 4.88
C ILE A 191 -17.67 9.10 5.08
N SER A 192 -17.98 7.90 5.60
CA SER A 192 -16.98 6.90 5.96
C SER A 192 -16.53 6.08 4.75
N GLY A 193 -15.40 5.37 4.91
CA GLY A 193 -15.04 4.27 4.02
C GLY A 193 -15.78 2.96 4.38
N PRO A 194 -15.37 1.83 3.76
CA PRO A 194 -15.98 0.52 4.02
C PRO A 194 -15.83 0.09 5.47
N LYS A 195 -16.87 -0.46 6.06
CA LYS A 195 -16.89 -0.90 7.48
C LYS A 195 -15.81 -1.93 7.83
N ARG A 196 -15.33 -2.70 6.86
CA ARG A 196 -14.27 -3.71 7.05
C ARG A 196 -12.85 -3.16 6.93
N SER A 197 -12.70 -1.89 6.56
CA SER A 197 -11.39 -1.26 6.47
C SER A 197 -10.96 -0.72 7.83
N ARG A 198 -9.80 -1.13 8.32
CA ARG A 198 -9.23 -0.66 9.58
C ARG A 198 -9.00 0.84 9.57
N SER A 199 -8.45 1.40 8.49
CA SER A 199 -8.23 2.84 8.35
C SER A 199 -9.55 3.62 8.39
N ALA A 200 -10.61 3.13 7.73
CA ALA A 200 -11.93 3.75 7.79
C ALA A 200 -12.51 3.75 9.21
N GLN A 201 -12.38 2.65 9.94
CA GLN A 201 -12.82 2.55 11.34
C GLN A 201 -12.08 3.57 12.22
N VAL A 202 -10.75 3.62 12.13
CA VAL A 202 -9.92 4.56 12.91
C VAL A 202 -10.28 6.01 12.59
N ARG A 203 -10.48 6.34 11.31
CA ARG A 203 -10.89 7.70 10.88
C ARG A 203 -12.26 8.06 11.46
N GLN A 204 -13.24 7.16 11.38
CA GLN A 204 -14.58 7.37 11.92
C GLN A 204 -14.57 7.51 13.44
N GLU A 205 -13.91 6.61 14.16
CA GLU A 205 -13.81 6.66 15.63
C GLU A 205 -13.14 7.94 16.11
N THR A 206 -12.06 8.36 15.44
CA THR A 206 -11.34 9.59 15.79
C THR A 206 -12.19 10.83 15.52
N TRP A 207 -12.91 10.88 14.39
CA TRP A 207 -13.87 11.95 14.09
C TRP A 207 -14.93 12.07 15.18
N GLU A 208 -15.53 10.95 15.59
CA GLU A 208 -16.54 10.91 16.64
C GLU A 208 -15.96 11.38 17.98
N GLN A 209 -14.77 10.93 18.35
CA GLN A 209 -14.08 11.37 19.57
C GLN A 209 -13.79 12.87 19.56
N CYS A 210 -13.35 13.45 18.44
CA CYS A 210 -13.11 14.87 18.32
C CYS A 210 -14.37 15.70 18.55
N LEU A 211 -15.51 15.32 17.98
CA LEU A 211 -16.78 15.99 18.19
C LEU A 211 -17.26 15.90 19.65
N ARG A 212 -17.18 14.71 20.24
CA ARG A 212 -17.55 14.50 21.66
C ARG A 212 -16.67 15.32 22.60
N ALA A 213 -15.36 15.32 22.38
CA ALA A 213 -14.40 16.11 23.17
C ALA A 213 -14.67 17.62 23.09
N ALA A 214 -15.14 18.10 21.93
CA ALA A 214 -15.54 19.49 21.73
C ALA A 214 -16.97 19.81 22.24
N GLY A 215 -17.69 18.85 22.83
CA GLY A 215 -19.08 19.02 23.27
C GLY A 215 -20.06 19.24 22.12
N ARG A 216 -19.74 18.71 20.92
CA ARG A 216 -20.55 18.89 19.71
C ARG A 216 -21.42 17.66 19.45
N LYS A 217 -22.58 17.91 18.80
CA LYS A 217 -23.44 16.82 18.34
C LYS A 217 -22.69 15.96 17.32
N VAL A 218 -22.76 14.64 17.48
CA VAL A 218 -22.25 13.68 16.52
C VAL A 218 -23.36 13.30 15.54
N PRO A 219 -23.29 13.70 14.25
CA PRO A 219 -24.28 13.30 13.26
C PRO A 219 -24.19 11.79 12.94
N PRO A 220 -25.27 11.19 12.39
CA PRO A 220 -25.18 9.84 11.87
C PRO A 220 -24.10 9.72 10.77
N VAL A 221 -23.30 8.67 10.85
CA VAL A 221 -22.30 8.36 9.82
C VAL A 221 -22.97 8.00 8.50
N ILE A 222 -22.45 8.55 7.41
CA ILE A 222 -22.91 8.24 6.06
C ILE A 222 -21.98 7.18 5.48
N PRO A 223 -22.49 5.98 5.16
CA PRO A 223 -21.64 4.91 4.62
C PRO A 223 -21.05 5.26 3.24
N GLY A 224 -19.78 4.94 3.03
CA GLY A 224 -19.06 5.00 1.76
C GLY A 224 -18.27 3.72 1.50
N ASP A 225 -17.54 3.69 0.39
CA ASP A 225 -16.83 2.52 -0.11
C ASP A 225 -15.49 2.83 -0.80
N TRP A 226 -14.90 3.99 -0.50
CA TRP A 226 -13.70 4.53 -1.15
C TRP A 226 -13.91 5.02 -2.59
N SER A 227 -15.15 5.19 -3.06
CA SER A 227 -15.41 5.62 -4.43
C SER A 227 -15.99 7.03 -4.50
N ALA A 228 -15.65 7.75 -5.57
CA ALA A 228 -16.30 9.04 -5.89
C ALA A 228 -17.82 8.89 -6.08
N GLN A 229 -18.28 7.72 -6.53
CA GLN A 229 -19.70 7.41 -6.67
C GLN A 229 -20.44 7.43 -5.34
N ALA A 230 -19.85 6.87 -4.28
CA ALA A 230 -20.44 6.90 -2.94
C ALA A 230 -20.50 8.35 -2.41
N GLY A 231 -19.43 9.13 -2.60
CA GLY A 231 -19.39 10.55 -2.28
C GLY A 231 -20.47 11.35 -3.01
N TYR A 232 -20.65 11.11 -4.30
CA TYR A 232 -21.68 11.72 -5.12
C TYR A 232 -23.10 11.38 -4.66
N ALA A 233 -23.34 10.10 -4.36
CA ALA A 233 -24.66 9.66 -3.85
C ALA A 233 -24.97 10.25 -2.47
N ALA A 234 -23.99 10.36 -1.57
CA ALA A 234 -24.11 11.02 -0.28
C ALA A 234 -24.37 12.53 -0.46
N GLY A 235 -23.64 13.16 -1.38
CA GLY A 235 -23.75 14.59 -1.66
C GLY A 235 -25.14 15.05 -2.09
N LYS A 236 -25.84 14.26 -2.91
CA LYS A 236 -27.24 14.54 -3.29
C LYS A 236 -28.18 14.64 -2.09
N ARG A 237 -27.94 13.83 -1.07
CA ARG A 237 -28.75 13.87 0.18
C ARG A 237 -28.33 15.01 1.08
N LEU A 238 -27.01 15.23 1.22
CA LEU A 238 -26.46 16.29 2.06
C LEU A 238 -26.82 17.69 1.53
N ALA A 239 -26.87 17.88 0.22
CA ALA A 239 -27.27 19.13 -0.42
C ALA A 239 -28.72 19.58 -0.04
N GLN A 240 -29.58 18.68 0.39
CA GLN A 240 -30.95 18.98 0.82
C GLN A 240 -31.06 19.27 2.33
N ASN A 241 -29.96 19.16 3.08
CA ASN A 241 -29.96 19.35 4.52
C ASN A 241 -29.30 20.70 4.89
N PRO A 242 -30.06 21.70 5.33
CA PRO A 242 -29.53 23.02 5.65
C PRO A 242 -28.59 23.03 6.88
N ASP A 243 -28.62 22.00 7.72
CA ASP A 243 -27.72 21.89 8.87
C ASP A 243 -26.28 21.50 8.50
N VAL A 244 -26.04 21.11 7.26
CA VAL A 244 -24.72 20.69 6.77
C VAL A 244 -23.90 21.91 6.37
N THR A 245 -22.91 22.25 7.18
CA THR A 245 -21.95 23.31 6.87
C THR A 245 -20.52 22.80 6.70
N ALA A 246 -20.22 21.58 7.17
CA ALA A 246 -18.92 20.94 7.01
C ALA A 246 -19.03 19.42 6.88
N VAL A 247 -18.22 18.84 6.00
CA VAL A 247 -18.12 17.40 5.78
C VAL A 247 -16.66 16.97 5.79
N PHE A 248 -16.34 15.98 6.62
CA PHE A 248 -15.10 15.22 6.55
C PHE A 248 -15.36 13.93 5.77
N CYS A 249 -14.67 13.77 4.66
CA CYS A 249 -14.71 12.57 3.83
C CYS A 249 -13.57 11.64 4.21
N ALA A 250 -13.85 10.34 4.22
CA ALA A 250 -12.86 9.34 4.62
C ALA A 250 -11.68 9.26 3.63
N ASP A 251 -11.87 9.64 2.37
CA ASP A 251 -10.81 9.82 1.39
C ASP A 251 -11.09 10.97 0.41
N ASP A 252 -10.13 11.27 -0.47
CA ASP A 252 -10.24 12.33 -1.47
C ASP A 252 -11.19 11.98 -2.61
N GLU A 253 -11.29 10.72 -3.00
CA GLU A 253 -12.19 10.28 -4.07
C GLU A 253 -13.65 10.47 -3.66
N ILE A 254 -14.01 10.11 -2.42
CA ILE A 254 -15.31 10.44 -1.83
C ILE A 254 -15.54 11.95 -1.82
N ALA A 255 -14.52 12.74 -1.42
CA ALA A 255 -14.63 14.19 -1.35
C ALA A 255 -14.88 14.82 -2.72
N LEU A 256 -14.18 14.37 -3.76
CA LEU A 256 -14.40 14.83 -5.15
C LEU A 256 -15.79 14.51 -5.63
N GLY A 257 -16.30 13.31 -5.34
CA GLY A 257 -17.68 12.93 -5.65
C GLY A 257 -18.70 13.81 -4.92
N LEU A 258 -18.48 14.10 -3.64
CA LEU A 258 -19.30 15.02 -2.85
C LEU A 258 -19.32 16.43 -3.43
N VAL A 259 -18.15 17.02 -3.70
CA VAL A 259 -18.02 18.39 -4.27
C VAL A 259 -18.81 18.50 -5.55
N ARG A 260 -18.73 17.51 -6.45
CA ARG A 260 -19.50 17.46 -7.68
C ARG A 260 -21.02 17.47 -7.42
N ALA A 261 -21.49 16.62 -6.50
CA ALA A 261 -22.91 16.55 -6.20
C ALA A 261 -23.44 17.86 -5.57
N LEU A 262 -22.68 18.48 -4.68
CA LEU A 262 -23.02 19.77 -4.08
C LEU A 262 -23.15 20.84 -5.17
N HIS A 263 -22.17 20.93 -6.06
CA HIS A 263 -22.19 21.88 -7.18
C HIS A 263 -23.42 21.71 -8.10
N GLU A 264 -23.74 20.47 -8.48
CA GLU A 264 -24.92 20.16 -9.32
C GLU A 264 -26.26 20.51 -8.64
N ASN A 265 -26.27 20.59 -7.30
CA ASN A 265 -27.46 21.02 -6.52
C ASN A 265 -27.41 22.50 -6.08
N GLY A 266 -26.50 23.29 -6.64
CA GLY A 266 -26.39 24.72 -6.36
C GLY A 266 -25.76 25.09 -5.02
N VAL A 267 -25.16 24.13 -4.30
CA VAL A 267 -24.48 24.33 -3.03
C VAL A 267 -23.01 24.66 -3.29
N ARG A 268 -22.56 25.79 -2.83
CA ARG A 268 -21.20 26.29 -3.08
C ARG A 268 -20.20 25.76 -2.07
N VAL A 269 -19.07 25.28 -2.58
CA VAL A 269 -17.91 24.86 -1.76
C VAL A 269 -16.81 25.91 -1.98
N PRO A 270 -16.32 26.58 -0.93
CA PRO A 270 -16.57 26.35 0.50
C PRO A 270 -17.68 27.24 1.11
N GLN A 271 -18.32 28.14 0.36
CA GLN A 271 -19.15 29.22 0.90
C GLN A 271 -20.36 28.72 1.69
N ASP A 272 -20.99 27.64 1.27
CA ASP A 272 -22.15 27.05 1.93
C ASP A 272 -21.74 25.79 2.74
N VAL A 273 -20.83 24.97 2.18
CA VAL A 273 -20.35 23.74 2.81
C VAL A 273 -18.84 23.61 2.66
N SER A 274 -18.13 23.47 3.78
CA SER A 274 -16.71 23.10 3.82
C SER A 274 -16.54 21.60 3.60
N VAL A 275 -15.54 21.21 2.81
CA VAL A 275 -15.21 19.80 2.52
C VAL A 275 -13.74 19.54 2.78
N ILE A 276 -13.44 18.50 3.57
CA ILE A 276 -12.06 17.97 3.74
C ILE A 276 -12.04 16.52 3.29
N GLY A 277 -11.01 16.18 2.50
CA GLY A 277 -10.65 14.81 2.14
C GLY A 277 -9.56 14.22 3.04
N PHE A 278 -9.09 13.06 2.63
CA PHE A 278 -7.97 12.36 3.23
C PHE A 278 -7.25 11.59 2.12
N ASP A 279 -5.96 11.39 2.20
CA ASP A 279 -5.00 10.70 1.36
C ASP A 279 -4.02 11.66 0.66
N GLY A 280 -4.47 12.85 0.22
CA GLY A 280 -3.64 13.82 -0.48
C GLY A 280 -3.29 13.36 -1.90
N ILE A 281 -4.27 12.76 -2.62
CA ILE A 281 -4.05 12.32 -4.00
C ILE A 281 -3.74 13.50 -4.92
N GLU A 282 -3.03 13.28 -6.02
CA GLU A 282 -2.64 14.33 -6.97
C GLU A 282 -3.85 15.14 -7.45
N MET A 283 -4.95 14.47 -7.77
CA MET A 283 -6.19 15.14 -8.24
C MET A 283 -6.79 16.10 -7.22
N SER A 284 -6.48 15.99 -5.93
CA SER A 284 -6.97 16.91 -4.90
C SER A 284 -6.48 18.34 -5.11
N GLU A 285 -5.27 18.52 -5.67
CA GLU A 285 -4.69 19.82 -5.99
C GLU A 285 -5.33 20.45 -7.24
N PHE A 286 -5.65 19.62 -8.23
CA PHE A 286 -6.19 20.04 -9.53
C PHE A 286 -7.70 19.99 -9.62
N SER A 287 -8.40 19.65 -8.52
CA SER A 287 -9.86 19.74 -8.45
C SER A 287 -10.33 21.20 -8.43
N PHE A 288 -11.62 21.44 -8.70
CA PHE A 288 -12.20 22.77 -8.62
C PHE A 288 -13.40 22.78 -7.67
N PRO A 289 -13.28 23.52 -6.53
CA PRO A 289 -12.09 24.17 -6.01
C PRO A 289 -11.02 23.15 -5.57
N PRO A 290 -9.72 23.55 -5.46
CA PRO A 290 -8.66 22.69 -4.93
C PRO A 290 -8.98 22.18 -3.53
N LEU A 291 -8.90 20.85 -3.34
CA LEU A 291 -9.39 20.16 -2.15
C LEU A 291 -8.42 20.28 -0.97
N THR A 292 -8.92 20.76 0.16
CA THR A 292 -8.26 20.62 1.47
C THR A 292 -8.27 19.15 1.87
N THR A 293 -7.11 18.59 2.20
CA THR A 293 -6.97 17.15 2.48
C THR A 293 -5.88 16.86 3.48
N VAL A 294 -5.91 15.68 4.08
CA VAL A 294 -4.81 15.14 4.87
C VAL A 294 -3.94 14.27 3.98
N ARG A 295 -2.70 14.69 3.74
CA ARG A 295 -1.74 13.94 2.93
C ARG A 295 -1.13 12.80 3.72
N GLN A 296 -1.10 11.62 3.13
CA GLN A 296 -0.38 10.44 3.57
C GLN A 296 0.82 10.18 2.65
N ASP A 297 1.92 9.69 3.21
CA ASP A 297 3.06 9.21 2.43
C ASP A 297 2.97 7.68 2.28
N PHE A 298 2.15 7.24 1.36
CA PHE A 298 1.96 5.83 1.02
C PHE A 298 3.26 5.17 0.52
N TYR A 299 4.06 5.93 -0.25
CA TYR A 299 5.32 5.43 -0.77
C TYR A 299 6.31 5.14 0.36
N ALA A 300 6.47 6.06 1.32
CA ALA A 300 7.30 5.85 2.49
C ALA A 300 6.84 4.65 3.33
N ALA A 301 5.53 4.41 3.45
CA ALA A 301 5.00 3.22 4.12
C ALA A 301 5.46 1.93 3.42
N GLY A 302 5.41 1.90 2.08
CA GLY A 302 5.91 0.77 1.27
C GLY A 302 7.39 0.52 1.47
N VAL A 303 8.22 1.57 1.42
CA VAL A 303 9.66 1.52 1.68
C VAL A 303 9.95 0.95 3.07
N GLU A 304 9.24 1.43 4.09
CA GLU A 304 9.48 0.99 5.47
C GLU A 304 9.05 -0.46 5.69
N MET A 305 8.01 -0.95 5.03
CA MET A 305 7.63 -2.37 5.11
C MET A 305 8.73 -3.29 4.57
N VAL A 306 9.41 -2.92 3.47
CA VAL A 306 10.56 -3.68 2.97
C VAL A 306 11.71 -3.63 3.99
N ASN A 307 12.00 -2.47 4.58
CA ASN A 307 13.03 -2.35 5.62
C ASN A 307 12.72 -3.26 6.83
N LEU A 308 11.45 -3.38 7.24
CA LEU A 308 11.02 -4.29 8.30
C LEU A 308 11.25 -5.76 7.94
N ILE A 309 11.00 -6.17 6.68
CA ILE A 309 11.32 -7.52 6.20
C ILE A 309 12.82 -7.78 6.28
N VAL A 310 13.64 -6.88 5.75
CA VAL A 310 15.11 -7.04 5.72
C VAL A 310 15.70 -7.16 7.13
N ARG A 311 15.20 -6.38 8.08
CA ARG A 311 15.61 -6.48 9.50
C ARG A 311 15.25 -7.84 10.10
N GLN A 312 14.05 -8.36 9.83
CA GLN A 312 13.65 -9.69 10.27
C GLN A 312 14.55 -10.78 9.66
N LEU A 313 14.89 -10.67 8.36
CA LEU A 313 15.83 -11.58 7.69
C LEU A 313 17.23 -11.52 8.29
N ALA A 314 17.65 -10.38 8.81
CA ALA A 314 18.91 -10.23 9.55
C ALA A 314 18.85 -10.76 11.00
N GLY A 315 17.70 -11.25 11.46
CA GLY A 315 17.49 -11.73 12.82
C GLY A 315 17.35 -10.61 13.86
N GLU A 316 17.08 -9.37 13.42
CA GLU A 316 16.85 -8.25 14.33
C GLU A 316 15.45 -8.33 14.94
N THR A 317 15.34 -8.07 16.26
CA THR A 317 14.05 -7.82 16.89
C THR A 317 13.59 -6.42 16.48
N THR A 318 12.51 -6.32 15.72
CA THR A 318 11.97 -5.04 15.27
C THR A 318 10.87 -4.54 16.19
N ASP A 319 10.82 -3.22 16.44
CA ASP A 319 9.62 -2.60 16.98
C ASP A 319 8.45 -2.90 16.06
N LEU A 320 7.32 -3.28 16.64
CA LEU A 320 6.17 -3.79 15.89
C LEU A 320 5.54 -2.73 14.98
N HIS A 321 5.65 -1.43 15.31
CA HIS A 321 4.91 -0.40 14.61
C HIS A 321 5.80 0.78 14.18
N ARG A 322 5.67 1.16 12.92
CA ARG A 322 6.24 2.38 12.33
C ARG A 322 5.11 3.30 11.91
N THR A 323 5.02 4.46 12.55
CA THR A 323 4.04 5.48 12.21
C THR A 323 4.63 6.47 11.23
N ILE A 324 4.03 6.59 10.04
CA ILE A 324 4.39 7.56 9.02
C ILE A 324 3.57 8.83 9.28
N PRO A 325 4.20 9.99 9.47
CA PRO A 325 3.48 11.24 9.72
C PRO A 325 2.52 11.60 8.60
N THR A 326 1.41 12.27 8.94
CA THR A 326 0.46 12.85 8.01
C THR A 326 0.46 14.38 8.13
N GLU A 327 0.02 15.07 7.10
CA GLU A 327 0.01 16.52 7.04
C GLU A 327 -1.32 17.05 6.50
N LEU A 328 -1.94 18.01 7.20
CA LEU A 328 -3.12 18.70 6.69
C LEU A 328 -2.68 19.75 5.66
N ILE A 329 -3.12 19.59 4.42
CA ILE A 329 -2.90 20.54 3.32
C ILE A 329 -4.17 21.37 3.14
N VAL A 330 -4.15 22.60 3.64
CA VAL A 330 -5.28 23.52 3.50
C VAL A 330 -5.25 24.16 2.12
N ARG A 331 -6.37 24.06 1.40
CA ARG A 331 -6.58 24.65 0.08
C ARG A 331 -7.88 25.47 0.06
N SER A 332 -8.74 25.29 -0.95
CA SER A 332 -9.87 26.19 -1.22
C SER A 332 -11.23 25.61 -0.90
N THR A 333 -11.33 24.40 -0.32
CA THR A 333 -12.63 23.76 -0.01
C THR A 333 -13.10 23.97 1.42
N THR A 334 -12.44 24.81 2.21
CA THR A 334 -12.82 25.09 3.60
C THR A 334 -12.87 26.60 3.88
N ALA A 335 -13.89 27.05 4.59
CA ALA A 335 -14.07 28.42 5.06
C ALA A 335 -14.89 28.42 6.36
N ALA A 336 -15.02 29.58 6.99
CA ALA A 336 -15.98 29.74 8.09
C ALA A 336 -17.42 29.41 7.61
N PRO A 337 -18.27 28.85 8.51
CA PRO A 337 -19.66 28.56 8.13
C PRO A 337 -20.39 29.85 7.71
N PRO A 338 -21.37 29.75 6.81
CA PRO A 338 -22.22 30.90 6.50
C PRO A 338 -22.88 31.43 7.77
N HIS A 339 -22.94 32.74 7.87
CA HIS A 339 -23.70 33.38 8.97
C HIS A 339 -25.15 32.94 8.86
N LEU A 340 -25.60 32.13 9.81
CA LEU A 340 -27.02 31.76 10.01
C LEU A 340 -27.74 32.83 10.79
#